data_50ff554c110cbc8817cd52628d1dd3b6
#
_entry.id   50ff554c110cbc8817cd52628d1dd3b6
#
_cell.length_a   1.000
_cell.length_b   1.000
_cell.length_c   1.000
_cell.angle_alpha   90.00
_cell.angle_beta   90.00
_cell.angle_gamma   90.00
#
_symmetry.space_group_name_H-M   'P 1'
#
loop_
_entity.id
_entity.type
_entity.pdbx_description
1 polymer ?
#
loop_
_entity_poly.entity_id
_entity_poly.type
_entity_poly.pdbx_seq_one_letter_code
_entity_poly.pdbx_strand_id
1 'polypeptide(L)'
;MNRYFIDIHTHILPRLDDGSQDEEVSIQMAQIAAGTGTKCLVCTKHTDMTEPVSREDGRLIEEGVLWLRDELQRERIPLEVLPGMEIMASEDIRSKIREGLLFGINHSRYFLVEFPFDAPVDYITFVLDEMRSLNGVVPVIAHPERYYCVQEMPEQIYYWVMDGCLTQCNRASFEGKFGNREEVTALRLLDANLVTCIASDAHSSHRRTPRLESGFRQLSSRYGEWAANLLLREHPERMIRNELLEVRGFARHVSQYPME
;
A
#
# COMPACT_ATOMS: atom_id res chain seq x y z
N MET A 1 19.19 -5.52 16.86
CA MET A 1 18.81 -4.36 16.01
C MET A 1 17.48 -3.83 16.51
N ASN A 2 17.29 -2.52 16.60
CA ASN A 2 15.98 -1.97 16.95
C ASN A 2 14.98 -2.31 15.83
N ARG A 3 13.91 -3.04 16.18
CA ARG A 3 12.82 -3.38 15.27
C ARG A 3 12.04 -2.10 14.94
N TYR A 4 11.81 -1.86 13.65
CA TYR A 4 10.95 -0.77 13.18
C TYR A 4 10.24 -1.17 11.89
N PHE A 5 9.20 -0.43 11.55
CA PHE A 5 8.36 -0.63 10.36
C PHE A 5 8.30 0.63 9.51
N ILE A 6 7.98 0.44 8.23
CA ILE A 6 7.65 1.48 7.27
C ILE A 6 6.30 1.14 6.68
N ASP A 7 5.37 2.08 6.77
CA ASP A 7 4.01 1.93 6.30
C ASP A 7 3.80 2.77 5.04
N ILE A 8 3.62 2.11 3.90
CA ILE A 8 3.51 2.80 2.61
C ILE A 8 2.09 3.12 2.17
N HIS A 9 1.10 2.81 3.02
CA HIS A 9 -0.31 2.99 2.67
C HIS A 9 -1.11 3.39 3.92
N THR A 10 -1.43 4.69 4.04
CA THR A 10 -2.21 5.24 5.16
C THR A 10 -3.02 6.48 4.75
N HIS A 11 -4.25 6.60 5.25
CA HIS A 11 -5.15 7.75 5.07
C HIS A 11 -5.16 8.63 6.32
N ILE A 12 -3.98 9.15 6.67
CA ILE A 12 -3.78 9.86 7.92
C ILE A 12 -4.00 11.39 7.80
N LEU A 13 -3.99 11.94 6.58
CA LEU A 13 -4.21 13.38 6.38
C LEU A 13 -5.67 13.76 6.65
N PRO A 14 -5.93 14.80 7.46
CA PRO A 14 -7.29 15.08 7.91
C PRO A 14 -8.16 15.64 6.79
N ARG A 15 -9.38 15.13 6.66
CA ARG A 15 -10.44 15.63 5.76
C ARG A 15 -10.09 15.64 4.26
N LEU A 16 -9.14 14.84 3.83
CA LEU A 16 -8.78 14.76 2.40
C LEU A 16 -9.49 13.61 1.67
N ASP A 17 -9.89 12.57 2.40
CA ASP A 17 -10.60 11.40 1.90
C ASP A 17 -11.45 10.76 3.03
N ASP A 18 -11.76 9.47 2.94
CA ASP A 18 -12.51 8.71 3.94
C ASP A 18 -11.67 8.23 5.14
N GLY A 19 -10.42 8.67 5.23
CA GLY A 19 -9.51 8.35 6.32
C GLY A 19 -9.75 9.21 7.57
N SER A 20 -8.71 9.93 8.01
CA SER A 20 -8.77 10.79 9.18
C SER A 20 -9.81 11.92 9.04
N GLN A 21 -10.76 11.97 9.96
CA GLN A 21 -11.86 12.94 9.91
C GLN A 21 -11.45 14.35 10.36
N ASP A 22 -10.41 14.45 11.18
CA ASP A 22 -9.89 15.72 11.71
C ASP A 22 -8.43 15.60 12.17
N GLU A 23 -7.87 16.74 12.59
CA GLU A 23 -6.49 16.83 13.05
C GLU A 23 -6.21 15.96 14.29
N GLU A 24 -7.18 15.85 15.22
CA GLU A 24 -7.02 15.06 16.44
C GLU A 24 -6.89 13.57 16.10
N VAL A 25 -7.73 13.06 15.21
CA VAL A 25 -7.66 11.67 14.72
C VAL A 25 -6.32 11.42 14.01
N SER A 26 -5.82 12.37 13.19
CA SER A 26 -4.51 12.26 12.55
C SER A 26 -3.38 12.10 13.57
N ILE A 27 -3.37 12.93 14.60
CA ILE A 27 -2.35 12.87 15.67
C ILE A 27 -2.47 11.55 16.46
N GLN A 28 -3.68 11.11 16.79
CA GLN A 28 -3.89 9.81 17.44
C GLN A 28 -3.37 8.65 16.58
N MET A 29 -3.63 8.68 15.27
CA MET A 29 -3.09 7.68 14.34
C MET A 29 -1.55 7.70 14.33
N ALA A 30 -0.95 8.87 14.29
CA ALA A 30 0.50 9.02 14.33
C ALA A 30 1.11 8.51 15.65
N GLN A 31 0.48 8.80 16.78
CA GLN A 31 0.88 8.28 18.10
C GLN A 31 0.83 6.75 18.15
N ILE A 32 -0.23 6.16 17.58
CA ILE A 32 -0.39 4.70 17.48
C ILE A 32 0.72 4.11 16.60
N ALA A 33 0.98 4.69 15.43
CA ALA A 33 2.02 4.22 14.52
C ALA A 33 3.39 4.24 15.20
N ALA A 34 3.81 5.39 15.72
CA ALA A 34 5.09 5.56 16.41
C ALA A 34 5.20 4.67 17.65
N GLY A 35 4.14 4.61 18.49
CA GLY A 35 4.09 3.80 19.70
C GLY A 35 4.14 2.29 19.46
N THR A 36 3.84 1.84 18.24
CA THR A 36 3.92 0.42 17.83
C THR A 36 5.10 0.11 16.93
N GLY A 37 6.04 1.05 16.79
CA GLY A 37 7.33 0.82 16.13
C GLY A 37 7.42 1.26 14.67
N THR A 38 6.40 1.90 14.11
CA THR A 38 6.51 2.53 12.78
C THR A 38 7.38 3.78 12.89
N LYS A 39 8.38 3.92 12.02
CA LYS A 39 9.27 5.07 11.96
C LYS A 39 8.99 6.01 10.81
N CYS A 40 8.41 5.48 9.76
CA CYS A 40 8.04 6.25 8.58
C CYS A 40 6.70 5.73 8.05
N LEU A 41 5.83 6.64 7.65
CA LEU A 41 4.63 6.30 6.91
C LEU A 41 4.39 7.25 5.73
N VAL A 42 3.74 6.73 4.70
CA VAL A 42 3.35 7.47 3.51
C VAL A 42 1.87 7.83 3.61
N CYS A 43 1.57 9.11 3.45
CA CYS A 43 0.21 9.63 3.43
C CYS A 43 -0.38 9.43 2.02
N THR A 44 -1.19 8.40 1.82
CA THR A 44 -1.72 8.00 0.52
C THR A 44 -3.19 8.36 0.38
N LYS A 45 -3.48 9.62 0.05
CA LYS A 45 -4.85 10.06 -0.24
C LYS A 45 -5.39 9.34 -1.48
N HIS A 46 -6.65 8.91 -1.44
CA HIS A 46 -7.37 8.43 -2.62
C HIS A 46 -7.45 9.51 -3.70
N THR A 47 -7.33 9.11 -4.98
CA THR A 47 -7.64 9.95 -6.14
C THR A 47 -8.99 9.56 -6.74
N ASP A 48 -9.61 10.50 -7.48
CA ASP A 48 -10.83 10.22 -8.29
C ASP A 48 -12.03 9.64 -7.51
N MET A 49 -12.13 9.87 -6.19
CA MET A 49 -13.27 9.37 -5.41
C MET A 49 -14.58 10.11 -5.73
N THR A 50 -14.53 11.44 -5.77
CA THR A 50 -15.70 12.30 -5.98
C THR A 50 -15.57 13.20 -7.20
N GLU A 51 -14.35 13.65 -7.45
CA GLU A 51 -13.99 14.58 -8.53
C GLU A 51 -12.75 14.01 -9.24
N PRO A 52 -12.60 14.27 -10.55
CA PRO A 52 -11.39 13.86 -11.28
C PRO A 52 -10.13 14.47 -10.66
N VAL A 53 -9.05 13.68 -10.57
CA VAL A 53 -7.79 14.16 -10.00
C VAL A 53 -7.26 15.40 -10.74
N SER A 54 -6.73 16.32 -9.98
CA SER A 54 -6.20 17.61 -10.44
C SER A 54 -4.84 17.91 -9.78
N ARG A 55 -4.19 19.01 -10.22
CA ARG A 55 -2.98 19.50 -9.56
C ARG A 55 -3.21 19.93 -8.11
N GLU A 56 -4.45 20.26 -7.77
CA GLU A 56 -4.87 20.63 -6.43
C GLU A 56 -4.72 19.45 -5.46
N ASP A 57 -5.02 18.22 -5.89
CA ASP A 57 -4.84 17.03 -5.05
C ASP A 57 -3.40 16.85 -4.61
N GLY A 58 -2.45 16.99 -5.53
CA GLY A 58 -1.03 16.95 -5.21
C GLY A 58 -0.63 18.05 -4.20
N ARG A 59 -1.12 19.29 -4.42
CA ARG A 59 -0.86 20.40 -3.51
C ARG A 59 -1.44 20.15 -2.10
N LEU A 60 -2.66 19.66 -2.01
CA LEU A 60 -3.30 19.36 -0.72
C LEU A 60 -2.57 18.25 0.04
N ILE A 61 -2.06 17.25 -0.64
CA ILE A 61 -1.23 16.19 -0.02
C ILE A 61 0.05 16.79 0.55
N GLU A 62 0.78 17.59 -0.24
CA GLU A 62 2.03 18.21 0.20
C GLU A 62 1.83 19.16 1.40
N GLU A 63 0.81 20.00 1.34
CA GLU A 63 0.46 20.89 2.45
C GLU A 63 0.04 20.10 3.69
N GLY A 64 -0.75 19.04 3.53
CA GLY A 64 -1.14 18.16 4.62
C GLY A 64 0.05 17.44 5.26
N VAL A 65 1.02 16.99 4.46
CA VAL A 65 2.26 16.38 4.97
C VAL A 65 3.10 17.39 5.73
N LEU A 66 3.23 18.63 5.22
CA LEU A 66 3.96 19.70 5.93
C LEU A 66 3.28 20.02 7.26
N TRP A 67 1.96 20.21 7.25
CA TRP A 67 1.19 20.42 8.48
C TRP A 67 1.42 19.29 9.49
N LEU A 68 1.31 18.03 9.04
CA LEU A 68 1.47 16.88 9.94
C LEU A 68 2.88 16.79 10.52
N ARG A 69 3.92 17.11 9.73
CA ARG A 69 5.32 17.19 10.21
C ARG A 69 5.48 18.21 11.34
N ASP A 70 4.87 19.37 11.19
CA ASP A 70 4.92 20.43 12.20
C ASP A 70 4.22 19.98 13.50
N GLU A 71 3.06 19.35 13.40
CA GLU A 71 2.35 18.80 14.57
C GLU A 71 3.12 17.67 15.25
N LEU A 72 3.70 16.74 14.48
CA LEU A 72 4.53 15.66 15.03
C LEU A 72 5.74 16.21 15.81
N GLN A 73 6.35 17.29 15.32
CA GLN A 73 7.45 17.95 16.01
C GLN A 73 6.97 18.62 17.31
N ARG A 74 5.83 19.30 17.31
CA ARG A 74 5.23 19.94 18.51
C ARG A 74 4.90 18.91 19.58
N GLU A 75 4.28 17.80 19.17
CA GLU A 75 3.88 16.70 20.05
C GLU A 75 5.04 15.75 20.41
N ARG A 76 6.22 15.96 19.85
CA ARG A 76 7.42 15.11 20.03
C ARG A 76 7.18 13.65 19.64
N ILE A 77 6.38 13.41 18.61
CA ILE A 77 6.11 12.08 18.07
C ILE A 77 7.23 11.71 17.08
N PRO A 78 8.03 10.67 17.33
CA PRO A 78 9.18 10.30 16.51
C PRO A 78 8.74 9.50 15.26
N LEU A 79 8.03 10.15 14.35
CA LEU A 79 7.50 9.56 13.13
C LEU A 79 7.84 10.47 11.94
N GLU A 80 8.44 9.88 10.91
CA GLU A 80 8.60 10.52 9.61
C GLU A 80 7.33 10.33 8.77
N VAL A 81 6.90 11.36 8.04
CA VAL A 81 5.75 11.26 7.13
C VAL A 81 6.14 11.76 5.74
N LEU A 82 5.70 11.04 4.72
CA LEU A 82 6.05 11.25 3.31
C LEU A 82 4.77 11.35 2.45
N PRO A 83 4.81 12.08 1.33
CA PRO A 83 3.66 12.17 0.42
C PRO A 83 3.50 10.91 -0.44
N GLY A 84 2.27 10.60 -0.84
CA GLY A 84 1.91 9.56 -1.78
C GLY A 84 0.45 9.68 -2.20
N MET A 85 0.08 8.85 -3.16
CA MET A 85 -1.31 8.72 -3.62
C MET A 85 -1.70 7.25 -3.64
N GLU A 86 -2.92 6.94 -3.23
CA GLU A 86 -3.63 5.73 -3.64
C GLU A 86 -4.44 6.07 -4.88
N ILE A 87 -3.96 5.59 -6.02
CA ILE A 87 -4.45 6.01 -7.33
C ILE A 87 -5.59 5.10 -7.76
N MET A 88 -6.80 5.64 -7.87
CA MET A 88 -7.91 4.92 -8.50
C MET A 88 -7.61 4.70 -9.97
N ALA A 89 -7.67 3.45 -10.41
CA ALA A 89 -7.43 3.06 -11.79
C ALA A 89 -8.42 3.72 -12.75
N SER A 90 -7.91 4.22 -13.87
CA SER A 90 -8.70 4.81 -14.93
C SER A 90 -8.09 4.55 -16.30
N GLU A 91 -8.90 4.57 -17.37
CA GLU A 91 -8.39 4.34 -18.73
C GLU A 91 -7.41 5.41 -19.20
N ASP A 92 -7.49 6.61 -18.65
CA ASP A 92 -6.61 7.75 -18.94
C ASP A 92 -5.41 7.88 -17.98
N ILE A 93 -5.16 6.87 -17.13
CA ILE A 93 -4.09 6.88 -16.11
C ILE A 93 -2.72 7.26 -16.69
N ARG A 94 -2.42 6.79 -17.92
CA ARG A 94 -1.19 7.11 -18.61
C ARG A 94 -1.03 8.61 -18.90
N SER A 95 -2.10 9.28 -19.32
CA SER A 95 -2.11 10.73 -19.54
C SER A 95 -1.94 11.47 -18.23
N LYS A 96 -2.68 11.09 -17.20
CA LYS A 96 -2.60 11.70 -15.86
C LYS A 96 -1.19 11.63 -15.27
N ILE A 97 -0.51 10.49 -15.41
CA ILE A 97 0.90 10.35 -14.98
C ILE A 97 1.82 11.27 -15.80
N ARG A 98 1.68 11.31 -17.13
CA ARG A 98 2.51 12.16 -18.01
C ARG A 98 2.31 13.65 -17.76
N GLU A 99 1.11 14.06 -17.39
CA GLU A 99 0.77 15.44 -17.06
C GLU A 99 1.23 15.84 -15.65
N GLY A 100 1.75 14.88 -14.89
CA GLY A 100 2.18 15.09 -13.50
C GLY A 100 1.03 15.35 -12.53
N LEU A 101 -0.17 14.84 -12.83
CA LEU A 101 -1.32 14.86 -11.92
C LEU A 101 -1.22 13.76 -10.87
N LEU A 102 -0.57 12.65 -11.21
CA LEU A 102 -0.34 11.50 -10.35
C LEU A 102 1.15 11.33 -10.06
N PHE A 103 1.50 10.98 -8.83
CA PHE A 103 2.86 10.68 -8.43
C PHE A 103 2.93 9.43 -7.54
N GLY A 104 4.10 8.80 -7.54
CA GLY A 104 4.34 7.60 -6.75
C GLY A 104 4.66 7.89 -5.29
N ILE A 105 4.82 6.83 -4.52
CA ILE A 105 5.22 6.82 -3.11
C ILE A 105 6.47 7.68 -2.92
N ASN A 106 6.38 8.77 -2.16
CA ASN A 106 7.47 9.74 -1.96
C ASN A 106 8.12 10.19 -3.29
N HIS A 107 7.31 10.47 -4.32
CA HIS A 107 7.76 10.82 -5.69
C HIS A 107 8.72 9.81 -6.33
N SER A 108 8.70 8.56 -5.85
CA SER A 108 9.48 7.47 -6.44
C SER A 108 8.79 6.89 -7.68
N ARG A 109 9.45 5.93 -8.31
CA ARG A 109 8.90 5.16 -9.43
C ARG A 109 7.71 4.26 -9.07
N TYR A 110 7.41 4.04 -7.80
CA TYR A 110 6.41 3.11 -7.28
C TYR A 110 5.07 3.81 -7.13
N PHE A 111 4.12 3.49 -7.99
CA PHE A 111 2.79 4.07 -8.02
C PHE A 111 1.80 3.09 -7.40
N LEU A 112 1.25 3.42 -6.25
CA LEU A 112 0.23 2.61 -5.58
C LEU A 112 -1.11 2.80 -6.32
N VAL A 113 -1.62 1.74 -6.92
CA VAL A 113 -2.84 1.76 -7.74
C VAL A 113 -3.88 0.81 -7.17
N GLU A 114 -5.08 1.30 -6.99
CA GLU A 114 -6.25 0.52 -6.60
C GLU A 114 -7.27 0.41 -7.73
N PHE A 115 -8.11 -0.61 -7.65
CA PHE A 115 -9.16 -0.90 -8.61
C PHE A 115 -10.50 -1.08 -7.90
N PRO A 116 -11.65 -0.86 -8.56
CA PRO A 116 -12.94 -1.32 -8.06
C PRO A 116 -12.88 -2.81 -7.71
N PHE A 117 -13.48 -3.21 -6.60
CA PHE A 117 -13.35 -4.61 -6.10
C PHE A 117 -13.93 -5.63 -7.08
N ASP A 118 -14.87 -5.22 -7.91
CA ASP A 118 -15.50 -6.02 -8.96
C ASP A 118 -14.87 -5.82 -10.35
N ALA A 119 -13.73 -5.12 -10.43
CA ALA A 119 -13.03 -4.89 -11.69
C ALA A 119 -12.66 -6.22 -12.37
N PRO A 120 -12.95 -6.38 -13.67
CA PRO A 120 -12.58 -7.58 -14.41
C PRO A 120 -11.06 -7.62 -14.67
N VAL A 121 -10.53 -8.84 -14.80
CA VAL A 121 -9.10 -9.09 -15.06
C VAL A 121 -8.57 -8.30 -16.25
N ASP A 122 -9.33 -8.24 -17.34
CA ASP A 122 -8.91 -7.54 -18.58
C ASP A 122 -8.73 -6.03 -18.35
N TYR A 123 -9.61 -5.41 -17.57
CA TYR A 123 -9.49 -3.99 -17.22
C TYR A 123 -8.26 -3.73 -16.34
N ILE A 124 -8.05 -4.56 -15.30
CA ILE A 124 -6.87 -4.45 -14.44
C ILE A 124 -5.60 -4.60 -15.27
N THR A 125 -5.53 -5.63 -16.11
CA THR A 125 -4.38 -5.88 -16.98
C THR A 125 -4.11 -4.71 -17.93
N PHE A 126 -5.16 -4.17 -18.57
CA PHE A 126 -5.05 -3.01 -19.44
C PHE A 126 -4.43 -1.80 -18.73
N VAL A 127 -4.94 -1.45 -17.55
CA VAL A 127 -4.44 -0.31 -16.79
C VAL A 127 -2.99 -0.52 -16.35
N LEU A 128 -2.65 -1.71 -15.86
CA LEU A 128 -1.28 -2.05 -15.48
C LEU A 128 -0.31 -1.96 -16.67
N ASP A 129 -0.74 -2.37 -17.85
CA ASP A 129 0.05 -2.28 -19.09
C ASP A 129 0.26 -0.81 -19.51
N GLU A 130 -0.77 0.03 -19.43
CA GLU A 130 -0.66 1.46 -19.69
C GLU A 130 0.36 2.11 -18.73
N MET A 131 0.33 1.78 -17.45
CA MET A 131 1.31 2.28 -16.48
C MET A 131 2.73 1.79 -16.79
N ARG A 132 2.92 0.50 -17.05
CA ARG A 132 4.22 -0.12 -17.34
C ARG A 132 4.83 0.36 -18.67
N SER A 133 3.99 0.84 -19.60
CA SER A 133 4.45 1.44 -20.85
C SER A 133 5.23 2.74 -20.64
N LEU A 134 5.13 3.34 -19.45
CA LEU A 134 5.85 4.56 -19.08
C LEU A 134 7.21 4.20 -18.47
N ASN A 135 8.27 4.82 -19.01
CA ASN A 135 9.61 4.62 -18.46
C ASN A 135 9.71 5.16 -17.03
N GLY A 136 10.19 4.33 -16.14
CA GLY A 136 10.37 4.69 -14.74
C GLY A 136 9.09 4.59 -13.87
N VAL A 137 8.02 4.00 -14.37
CA VAL A 137 6.80 3.72 -13.60
C VAL A 137 6.75 2.23 -13.26
N VAL A 138 6.54 1.93 -11.98
CA VAL A 138 6.36 0.57 -11.47
C VAL A 138 5.04 0.52 -10.70
N PRO A 139 4.00 -0.16 -11.24
CA PRO A 139 2.74 -0.30 -10.52
C PRO A 139 2.91 -1.14 -9.25
N VAL A 140 2.33 -0.67 -8.15
CA VAL A 140 2.15 -1.40 -6.90
C VAL A 140 0.66 -1.61 -6.72
N ILE A 141 0.19 -2.84 -6.93
CA ILE A 141 -1.23 -3.17 -6.82
C ILE A 141 -1.61 -3.12 -5.34
N ALA A 142 -2.49 -2.18 -4.97
CA ALA A 142 -2.99 -2.04 -3.60
C ALA A 142 -3.94 -3.20 -3.27
N HIS A 143 -3.78 -3.77 -2.11
CA HIS A 143 -4.65 -4.80 -1.51
C HIS A 143 -5.33 -5.77 -2.50
N PRO A 144 -4.56 -6.47 -3.37
CA PRO A 144 -5.12 -7.35 -4.41
C PRO A 144 -6.00 -8.47 -3.85
N GLU A 145 -5.82 -8.84 -2.60
CA GLU A 145 -6.63 -9.84 -1.89
C GLU A 145 -8.10 -9.42 -1.72
N ARG A 146 -8.44 -8.16 -2.00
CA ARG A 146 -9.81 -7.63 -1.91
C ARG A 146 -10.56 -7.66 -3.24
N TYR A 147 -9.87 -7.89 -4.37
CA TYR A 147 -10.53 -7.94 -5.68
C TYR A 147 -11.18 -9.29 -5.93
N TYR A 148 -12.45 -9.30 -6.35
CA TYR A 148 -13.20 -10.54 -6.56
C TYR A 148 -12.55 -11.46 -7.59
N CYS A 149 -12.00 -10.90 -8.66
CA CYS A 149 -11.30 -11.68 -9.68
C CYS A 149 -10.03 -12.37 -9.14
N VAL A 150 -9.33 -11.73 -8.17
CA VAL A 150 -8.16 -12.32 -7.51
C VAL A 150 -8.56 -13.36 -6.48
N GLN A 151 -9.67 -13.15 -5.77
CA GLN A 151 -10.22 -14.17 -4.85
C GLN A 151 -10.64 -15.42 -5.58
N GLU A 152 -11.17 -15.30 -6.80
CA GLU A 152 -11.56 -16.42 -7.66
C GLU A 152 -10.37 -17.07 -8.37
N MET A 153 -9.41 -16.25 -8.85
CA MET A 153 -8.23 -16.70 -9.62
C MET A 153 -6.95 -16.04 -9.09
N PRO A 154 -6.47 -16.38 -7.90
CA PRO A 154 -5.30 -15.74 -7.29
C PRO A 154 -3.99 -15.92 -8.08
N GLU A 155 -3.94 -16.91 -8.99
CA GLU A 155 -2.85 -17.10 -9.93
C GLU A 155 -2.68 -15.93 -10.90
N GLN A 156 -3.68 -15.09 -11.10
CA GLN A 156 -3.56 -13.89 -11.93
C GLN A 156 -2.47 -12.94 -11.42
N ILE A 157 -2.30 -12.84 -10.10
CA ILE A 157 -1.23 -12.04 -9.47
C ILE A 157 0.16 -12.51 -9.92
N TYR A 158 0.37 -13.81 -10.09
CA TYR A 158 1.65 -14.33 -10.58
C TYR A 158 2.01 -13.73 -11.95
N TYR A 159 1.07 -13.65 -12.87
CA TYR A 159 1.33 -13.09 -14.20
C TYR A 159 1.66 -11.59 -14.13
N TRP A 160 0.89 -10.80 -13.37
CA TRP A 160 1.18 -9.38 -13.21
C TRP A 160 2.53 -9.11 -12.53
N VAL A 161 2.91 -9.93 -11.54
CA VAL A 161 4.24 -9.84 -10.90
C VAL A 161 5.35 -10.22 -11.89
N MET A 162 5.18 -11.28 -12.66
CA MET A 162 6.15 -11.68 -13.70
C MET A 162 6.31 -10.60 -14.77
N ASP A 163 5.26 -9.86 -15.05
CA ASP A 163 5.30 -8.71 -15.96
C ASP A 163 5.90 -7.44 -15.34
N GLY A 164 6.16 -7.42 -14.03
CA GLY A 164 6.91 -6.36 -13.35
C GLY A 164 6.09 -5.48 -12.45
N CYS A 165 4.83 -5.83 -12.17
CA CYS A 165 4.06 -5.20 -11.10
C CYS A 165 4.53 -5.69 -9.74
N LEU A 166 4.31 -4.86 -8.72
CA LEU A 166 4.49 -5.21 -7.32
C LEU A 166 3.12 -5.27 -6.64
N THR A 167 3.07 -5.79 -5.43
CA THR A 167 1.82 -5.96 -4.69
C THR A 167 1.98 -5.49 -3.25
N GLN A 168 0.95 -4.84 -2.74
CA GLN A 168 0.84 -4.48 -1.33
C GLN A 168 -0.40 -5.14 -0.76
N CYS A 169 -0.26 -6.03 0.23
CA CYS A 169 -1.38 -6.59 0.97
C CYS A 169 -1.65 -5.83 2.27
N ASN A 170 -2.91 -5.76 2.66
CA ASN A 170 -3.31 -5.15 3.92
C ASN A 170 -3.01 -6.09 5.09
N ARG A 171 -2.39 -5.54 6.14
CA ARG A 171 -2.22 -6.27 7.39
C ARG A 171 -3.54 -6.85 7.91
N ALA A 172 -4.61 -6.06 7.87
CA ALA A 172 -5.92 -6.46 8.38
C ALA A 172 -6.53 -7.66 7.61
N SER A 173 -6.16 -7.85 6.33
CA SER A 173 -6.66 -8.97 5.52
C SER A 173 -6.17 -10.31 6.05
N PHE A 174 -4.87 -10.51 6.17
CA PHE A 174 -4.33 -11.79 6.67
C PHE A 174 -4.51 -11.99 8.19
N GLU A 175 -4.94 -10.96 8.93
CA GLU A 175 -5.43 -11.08 10.30
C GLU A 175 -6.94 -11.45 10.37
N GLY A 176 -7.62 -11.68 9.24
CA GLY A 176 -9.02 -12.07 9.17
C GLY A 176 -10.03 -10.96 9.49
N LYS A 177 -9.59 -9.69 9.54
CA LYS A 177 -10.44 -8.56 9.95
C LYS A 177 -11.39 -8.07 8.87
N PHE A 178 -11.12 -8.39 7.59
CA PHE A 178 -11.97 -8.01 6.46
C PHE A 178 -12.88 -9.16 5.99
N GLY A 179 -12.65 -10.37 6.47
CA GLY A 179 -13.44 -11.54 6.15
C GLY A 179 -12.59 -12.74 5.73
N ASN A 180 -13.24 -13.88 5.60
CA ASN A 180 -12.54 -15.14 5.32
C ASN A 180 -11.96 -15.18 3.90
N ARG A 181 -12.63 -14.55 2.92
CA ARG A 181 -12.14 -14.55 1.53
C ARG A 181 -10.84 -13.77 1.40
N GLU A 182 -10.78 -12.58 2.00
CA GLU A 182 -9.62 -11.71 2.03
C GLU A 182 -8.45 -12.39 2.78
N GLU A 183 -8.73 -13.06 3.90
CA GLU A 183 -7.73 -13.78 4.68
C GLU A 183 -7.12 -14.92 3.88
N VAL A 184 -7.96 -15.81 3.34
CA VAL A 184 -7.52 -16.95 2.54
C VAL A 184 -6.71 -16.50 1.33
N THR A 185 -7.18 -15.47 0.62
CA THR A 185 -6.48 -14.95 -0.57
C THR A 185 -5.14 -14.33 -0.19
N ALA A 186 -5.08 -13.48 0.85
CA ALA A 186 -3.84 -12.89 1.33
C ALA A 186 -2.81 -13.96 1.74
N LEU A 187 -3.22 -15.00 2.46
CA LEU A 187 -2.35 -16.10 2.86
C LEU A 187 -1.84 -16.91 1.65
N ARG A 188 -2.67 -17.17 0.65
CA ARG A 188 -2.24 -17.83 -0.59
C ARG A 188 -1.21 -17.01 -1.36
N LEU A 189 -1.40 -15.71 -1.45
CA LEU A 189 -0.44 -14.82 -2.09
C LEU A 189 0.89 -14.77 -1.32
N LEU A 190 0.85 -14.75 0.01
CA LEU A 190 2.03 -14.81 0.88
C LEU A 190 2.77 -16.15 0.72
N ASP A 191 2.07 -17.28 0.74
CA ASP A 191 2.64 -18.62 0.57
C ASP A 191 3.34 -18.77 -0.80
N ALA A 192 2.81 -18.10 -1.83
CA ALA A 192 3.39 -18.07 -3.18
C ALA A 192 4.50 -17.02 -3.38
N ASN A 193 4.89 -16.26 -2.34
CA ASN A 193 5.83 -15.13 -2.41
C ASN A 193 5.39 -14.07 -3.46
N LEU A 194 4.11 -13.83 -3.59
CA LEU A 194 3.52 -12.84 -4.51
C LEU A 194 3.19 -11.51 -3.83
N VAL A 195 3.50 -11.37 -2.55
CA VAL A 195 3.34 -10.12 -1.79
C VAL A 195 4.69 -9.43 -1.69
N THR A 196 4.76 -8.20 -2.18
CA THR A 196 6.00 -7.39 -2.13
C THR A 196 6.14 -6.67 -0.79
N CYS A 197 5.05 -6.13 -0.25
CA CYS A 197 5.03 -5.46 1.04
C CYS A 197 3.67 -5.57 1.73
N ILE A 198 3.70 -5.30 3.02
CA ILE A 198 2.51 -5.21 3.86
C ILE A 198 2.38 -3.77 4.35
N ALA A 199 1.17 -3.22 4.30
CA ALA A 199 0.85 -1.90 4.84
C ALA A 199 -0.40 -1.95 5.72
N SER A 200 -0.68 -0.87 6.43
CA SER A 200 -1.83 -0.84 7.32
C SER A 200 -3.14 -0.56 6.62
N ASP A 201 -3.08 0.29 5.58
CA ASP A 201 -4.27 0.87 4.95
C ASP A 201 -5.19 1.49 6.03
N ALA A 202 -4.56 2.29 6.91
CA ALA A 202 -5.20 2.81 8.12
C ALA A 202 -6.06 4.03 7.81
N HIS A 203 -7.29 4.04 8.36
CA HIS A 203 -8.27 5.12 8.19
C HIS A 203 -8.74 5.73 9.50
N SER A 204 -8.34 5.17 10.65
CA SER A 204 -8.79 5.67 11.94
C SER A 204 -7.88 5.24 13.07
N SER A 205 -8.05 5.90 14.22
CA SER A 205 -7.33 5.55 15.46
C SER A 205 -7.89 4.30 16.19
N HIS A 206 -9.04 3.74 15.78
CA HIS A 206 -9.73 2.69 16.55
C HIS A 206 -10.16 1.44 15.76
N ARG A 207 -10.45 1.51 14.47
CA ARG A 207 -10.85 0.34 13.65
C ARG A 207 -9.75 -0.10 12.69
N ARG A 208 -9.55 0.64 11.61
CA ARG A 208 -8.46 0.45 10.65
C ARG A 208 -7.26 1.26 11.14
N THR A 209 -6.51 0.72 12.11
CA THR A 209 -5.44 1.43 12.81
C THR A 209 -4.07 1.21 12.15
N PRO A 210 -3.11 2.15 12.25
CA PRO A 210 -1.77 2.02 11.67
C PRO A 210 -0.81 1.14 12.51
N ARG A 211 -1.33 0.04 13.12
CA ARG A 211 -0.54 -0.88 13.95
C ARG A 211 0.04 -1.99 13.08
N LEU A 212 1.32 -1.95 12.75
CA LEU A 212 1.99 -3.02 11.99
C LEU A 212 2.56 -4.13 12.87
N GLU A 213 2.72 -3.90 14.17
CA GLU A 213 3.34 -4.85 15.09
C GLU A 213 2.61 -6.20 15.16
N SER A 214 1.27 -6.21 15.13
CA SER A 214 0.49 -7.45 15.14
C SER A 214 0.75 -8.29 13.90
N GLY A 215 0.78 -7.64 12.72
CA GLY A 215 1.13 -8.29 11.46
C GLY A 215 2.56 -8.84 11.46
N PHE A 216 3.52 -8.09 12.01
CA PHE A 216 4.88 -8.58 12.17
C PHE A 216 4.94 -9.86 13.00
N ARG A 217 4.22 -9.93 14.12
CA ARG A 217 4.19 -11.13 14.97
C ARG A 217 3.61 -12.33 14.23
N GLN A 218 2.51 -12.14 13.50
CA GLN A 218 1.87 -13.22 12.75
C GLN A 218 2.76 -13.70 11.59
N LEU A 219 3.33 -12.79 10.81
CA LEU A 219 4.26 -13.12 9.74
C LEU A 219 5.52 -13.82 10.27
N SER A 220 6.09 -13.33 11.37
CA SER A 220 7.27 -13.97 11.98
C SER A 220 6.99 -15.38 12.45
N SER A 221 5.81 -15.62 13.03
CA SER A 221 5.39 -16.95 13.48
C SER A 221 5.20 -17.92 12.31
N ARG A 222 4.67 -17.47 11.15
CA ARG A 222 4.35 -18.33 10.02
C ARG A 222 5.53 -18.47 9.02
N TYR A 223 6.24 -17.37 8.75
CA TYR A 223 7.25 -17.29 7.69
C TYR A 223 8.67 -16.95 8.19
N GLY A 224 8.82 -16.74 9.49
CA GLY A 224 10.08 -16.32 10.09
C GLY A 224 10.31 -14.80 10.12
N GLU A 225 11.16 -14.34 11.04
CA GLU A 225 11.44 -12.90 11.21
C GLU A 225 12.06 -12.24 9.97
N TRP A 226 12.79 -13.02 9.17
CA TRP A 226 13.38 -12.52 7.93
C TRP A 226 12.29 -12.06 6.95
N ALA A 227 11.27 -12.90 6.70
CA ALA A 227 10.17 -12.56 5.81
C ALA A 227 9.36 -11.36 6.34
N ALA A 228 9.09 -11.33 7.65
CA ALA A 228 8.38 -10.21 8.27
C ALA A 228 9.16 -8.88 8.13
N ASN A 229 10.49 -8.90 8.31
CA ASN A 229 11.33 -7.73 8.10
C ASN A 229 11.37 -7.31 6.63
N LEU A 230 11.43 -8.26 5.71
CA LEU A 230 11.43 -7.98 4.28
C LEU A 230 10.17 -7.22 3.87
N LEU A 231 8.99 -7.72 4.28
CA LEU A 231 7.69 -7.21 3.86
C LEU A 231 7.26 -5.91 4.57
N LEU A 232 7.70 -5.69 5.81
CA LEU A 232 7.27 -4.55 6.64
C LEU A 232 8.35 -3.47 6.81
N ARG A 233 9.56 -3.69 6.31
CA ARG A 233 10.67 -2.75 6.44
C ARG A 233 11.49 -2.64 5.17
N GLU A 234 12.16 -3.71 4.72
CA GLU A 234 13.22 -3.63 3.71
C GLU A 234 12.66 -3.25 2.33
N HIS A 235 11.60 -3.90 1.87
CA HIS A 235 10.95 -3.54 0.60
C HIS A 235 10.30 -2.16 0.67
N PRO A 236 9.45 -1.82 1.69
CA PRO A 236 8.96 -0.46 1.87
C PRO A 236 10.05 0.61 1.92
N GLU A 237 11.17 0.36 2.62
CA GLU A 237 12.29 1.30 2.70
C GLU A 237 12.92 1.57 1.33
N ARG A 238 13.11 0.54 0.52
CA ARG A 238 13.62 0.68 -0.84
C ARG A 238 12.64 1.42 -1.75
N MET A 239 11.32 1.21 -1.56
CA MET A 239 10.30 1.95 -2.31
C MET A 239 10.36 3.45 -2.03
N ILE A 240 10.38 3.87 -0.76
CA ILE A 240 10.45 5.29 -0.40
C ILE A 240 11.77 5.94 -0.80
N ARG A 241 12.85 5.18 -0.94
CA ARG A 241 14.17 5.63 -1.42
C ARG A 241 14.34 5.56 -2.94
N ASN A 242 13.31 5.16 -3.67
CA ASN A 242 13.35 4.96 -5.12
C ASN A 242 14.45 3.96 -5.60
N GLU A 243 14.82 2.99 -4.75
CA GLU A 243 15.76 1.93 -5.08
C GLU A 243 15.05 0.80 -5.85
N LEU A 244 15.78 0.11 -6.73
CA LEU A 244 15.21 -0.98 -7.52
C LEU A 244 14.85 -2.18 -6.64
N LEU A 245 13.64 -2.71 -6.85
CA LEU A 245 13.16 -3.96 -6.25
C LEU A 245 12.99 -5.02 -7.35
N GLU A 246 13.66 -6.15 -7.17
CA GLU A 246 13.49 -7.33 -8.02
C GLU A 246 12.88 -8.47 -7.20
N VAL A 247 11.58 -8.68 -7.34
CA VAL A 247 10.85 -9.71 -6.60
C VAL A 247 10.49 -10.93 -7.45
N ARG A 248 10.61 -10.84 -8.79
CA ARG A 248 10.21 -11.89 -9.74
C ARG A 248 10.89 -13.25 -9.49
N GLY A 249 12.17 -13.23 -9.10
CA GLY A 249 12.95 -14.46 -8.86
C GLY A 249 12.47 -15.30 -7.67
N PHE A 250 11.63 -14.73 -6.81
CA PHE A 250 11.07 -15.39 -5.62
C PHE A 250 9.60 -15.78 -5.78
N ALA A 251 8.91 -15.24 -6.81
CA ALA A 251 7.52 -15.53 -7.06
C ALA A 251 7.30 -17.00 -7.45
N ARG A 252 6.23 -17.60 -6.92
CA ARG A 252 5.84 -18.98 -7.22
C ARG A 252 4.40 -18.99 -7.72
N HIS A 253 4.08 -19.90 -8.63
CA HIS A 253 2.72 -20.04 -9.12
C HIS A 253 1.80 -20.57 -8.01
N VAL A 254 0.66 -19.92 -7.81
CA VAL A 254 -0.26 -20.19 -6.68
C VAL A 254 -0.81 -21.60 -6.69
N SER A 255 -0.95 -22.23 -7.88
CA SER A 255 -1.41 -23.61 -8.00
C SER A 255 -0.50 -24.66 -7.33
N GLN A 256 0.73 -24.28 -6.95
CA GLN A 256 1.62 -25.15 -6.18
C GLN A 256 1.22 -25.23 -4.68
N TYR A 257 0.25 -24.43 -4.25
CA TYR A 257 -0.26 -24.36 -2.88
C TYR A 257 -1.77 -24.60 -2.90
N PRO A 258 -2.24 -25.87 -3.07
CA PRO A 258 -3.67 -26.18 -3.01
C PRO A 258 -4.24 -25.80 -1.63
N MET A 259 -5.49 -25.39 -1.60
CA MET A 259 -6.21 -25.21 -0.34
C MET A 259 -6.42 -26.58 0.30
N GLU A 260 -5.94 -26.77 1.52
CA GLU A 260 -6.42 -27.83 2.41
C GLU A 260 -7.74 -27.43 3.05
#